data_e1bf966c43d9aa60e20aa4956213e86f
#
_entry.id   e1bf966c43d9aa60e20aa4956213e86f
#
_cell.length_a   1.000
_cell.length_b   1.000
_cell.length_c   1.000
_cell.angle_alpha   90.00
_cell.angle_beta   90.00
_cell.angle_gamma   90.00
#
_symmetry.space_group_name_H-M   'P 1'
#
loop_
_entity.id
_entity.type
_entity.pdbx_description
1 polymer ?
#
loop_
_entity_poly.entity_id
_entity_poly.type
_entity_poly.pdbx_seq_one_letter_code
_entity_poly.pdbx_strand_id
1 'polypeptide(L)'
;MIRPKSMARWVILGLTGLMLAFGYAAAQQGERGQTSYLPVDITESFATIFARMTAAKPGIEQAHMAVLNERSDLSDRAAQGATMSRGKPLQEGVRVKLPAGMTWDRLAAMSPDQIRAQDLYPKGFYPLPHPNHPEGGMVFPHFEIDEIKKQEGRDLKRFDLDFDLPDQFLPEFPAPIYLTTRPDLGDVSQGKLVTITNYYELFNGLLNPKQLEGLRLLLTPFPQQQFNQTEDRRSEIPSRGVACFDCHQNGNTNGATHLVGDIRPQQFRHRIDTTSLRGVNIQRLFGSQRALKTVEDFSEFEQRGAYFDGDPVIATKKGVNILERGSQVHFMTEFQEILDFPPAPKLDVFGKLDPAKATQAEMRGQDVFFGKGQCATCHQPPFYTDNLMHNLQTERFFKPVMINNMMAIGDGSIKTFPLRGIKDTPPYLHDDRLLTLEDTVEFFNLILGTKLAPQEKQDLVAFMRAL
;
A
#
# COMPACT_ATOMS: atom_id res chain seq x y z
N MET A 1 3.92 14.43 76.35
CA MET A 1 5.08 13.95 75.59
C MET A 1 4.56 13.16 74.41
N ILE A 2 4.40 13.80 73.31
CA ILE A 2 3.94 13.14 72.04
C ILE A 2 5.17 13.05 71.12
N ARG A 3 5.55 11.83 70.76
CA ARG A 3 6.74 11.57 69.94
C ARG A 3 6.43 11.84 68.43
N PRO A 4 7.32 12.51 67.71
CA PRO A 4 7.14 12.73 66.25
C PRO A 4 7.65 11.54 65.48
N LYS A 5 6.78 10.62 65.07
CA LYS A 5 7.13 9.49 64.21
C LYS A 5 6.33 9.41 62.88
N SER A 6 5.53 10.43 62.58
CA SER A 6 4.66 10.37 61.38
C SER A 6 5.12 11.21 60.20
N MET A 7 6.02 12.16 60.36
CA MET A 7 6.44 13.04 59.24
C MET A 7 7.43 12.39 58.25
N ALA A 8 8.26 11.46 58.71
CA ALA A 8 9.26 10.85 57.85
C ALA A 8 8.64 9.85 56.81
N ARG A 9 7.49 9.24 57.13
CA ARG A 9 6.83 8.32 56.21
C ARG A 9 6.12 9.00 55.03
N TRP A 10 5.61 10.21 55.25
CA TRP A 10 4.93 10.96 54.18
C TRP A 10 5.91 11.63 53.21
N VAL A 11 7.08 12.01 53.67
CA VAL A 11 8.12 12.60 52.81
C VAL A 11 8.72 11.52 51.88
N ILE A 12 8.88 10.29 52.38
CA ILE A 12 9.41 9.18 51.54
C ILE A 12 8.38 8.72 50.50
N LEU A 13 7.10 8.69 50.85
CA LEU A 13 6.04 8.37 49.88
C LEU A 13 5.83 9.47 48.84
N GLY A 14 5.99 10.74 49.22
CA GLY A 14 5.94 11.87 48.30
C GLY A 14 7.11 11.90 47.32
N LEU A 15 8.32 11.60 47.77
CA LEU A 15 9.52 11.55 46.93
C LEU A 15 9.53 10.36 45.99
N THR A 16 9.06 9.19 46.43
CA THR A 16 8.93 8.01 45.52
C THR A 16 7.82 8.19 44.49
N GLY A 17 6.70 8.82 44.87
CA GLY A 17 5.64 9.16 43.91
C GLY A 17 6.09 10.20 42.88
N LEU A 18 6.89 11.20 43.32
CA LEU A 18 7.45 12.20 42.42
C LEU A 18 8.51 11.60 41.46
N MET A 19 9.39 10.73 41.98
CA MET A 19 10.37 10.05 41.12
C MET A 19 9.73 9.08 40.14
N LEU A 20 8.65 8.39 40.52
CA LEU A 20 7.90 7.55 39.58
C LEU A 20 7.15 8.37 38.53
N ALA A 21 6.59 9.52 38.90
CA ALA A 21 5.93 10.42 37.96
C ALA A 21 6.94 11.08 37.00
N PHE A 22 8.12 11.48 37.49
CA PHE A 22 9.19 11.98 36.62
C PHE A 22 9.79 10.88 35.73
N GLY A 23 9.94 9.66 36.23
CA GLY A 23 10.38 8.51 35.46
C GLY A 23 9.39 8.16 34.37
N TYR A 24 8.09 8.18 34.66
CA TYR A 24 7.04 7.93 33.69
C TYR A 24 6.92 9.06 32.64
N ALA A 25 7.04 10.31 33.07
CA ALA A 25 7.05 11.46 32.16
C ALA A 25 8.31 11.51 31.27
N ALA A 26 9.47 11.13 31.83
CA ALA A 26 10.72 11.06 31.08
C ALA A 26 10.69 9.86 30.07
N ALA A 27 10.10 8.73 30.47
CA ALA A 27 9.90 7.59 29.55
C ALA A 27 8.93 7.97 28.43
N GLN A 28 7.84 8.66 28.72
CA GLN A 28 6.92 9.14 27.69
C GLN A 28 7.54 10.22 26.78
N GLN A 29 8.39 11.08 27.33
CA GLN A 29 9.15 12.05 26.51
C GLN A 29 10.21 11.36 25.66
N GLY A 30 10.88 10.32 26.17
CA GLY A 30 11.82 9.52 25.38
C GLY A 30 11.14 8.79 24.22
N GLU A 31 9.97 8.21 24.44
CA GLU A 31 9.18 7.58 23.39
C GLU A 31 8.64 8.60 22.36
N ARG A 32 8.19 9.77 22.82
CA ARG A 32 7.74 10.84 21.93
C ARG A 32 8.84 11.39 21.04
N GLY A 33 10.09 11.45 21.52
CA GLY A 33 11.27 11.91 20.77
C GLY A 33 11.70 10.99 19.63
N GLN A 34 11.06 9.84 19.50
CA GLN A 34 11.44 8.79 18.57
C GLN A 34 10.40 8.52 17.48
N THR A 35 9.33 9.29 17.39
CA THR A 35 8.28 9.12 16.41
C THR A 35 8.26 10.27 15.41
N SER A 36 7.89 9.97 14.15
CA SER A 36 7.70 10.96 13.09
C SER A 36 6.59 12.00 13.38
N TYR A 37 5.89 11.84 14.49
CA TYR A 37 4.77 12.68 14.91
C TYR A 37 5.11 13.69 15.97
N LEU A 38 6.34 13.75 16.40
CA LEU A 38 6.72 14.84 17.29
C LEU A 38 6.62 16.16 16.55
N PRO A 39 6.16 17.20 17.26
CA PRO A 39 6.27 18.56 16.76
C PRO A 39 7.71 18.82 16.35
N VAL A 40 7.91 19.09 15.08
CA VAL A 40 9.19 19.55 14.55
C VAL A 40 9.08 21.06 14.44
N ASP A 41 9.92 21.77 15.14
CA ASP A 41 10.02 23.22 14.98
C ASP A 41 10.62 23.51 13.60
N ILE A 42 9.75 23.90 12.67
CA ILE A 42 10.16 24.29 11.32
C ILE A 42 10.23 25.80 11.30
N THR A 43 11.44 26.33 11.36
CA THR A 43 11.73 27.75 11.25
C THR A 43 11.84 28.24 9.82
N GLU A 44 11.99 27.33 8.86
CA GLU A 44 12.06 27.66 7.43
C GLU A 44 10.67 27.72 6.79
N SER A 45 10.54 28.57 5.79
CA SER A 45 9.30 28.60 4.99
C SER A 45 9.11 27.31 4.20
N PHE A 46 7.84 26.97 3.91
CA PHE A 46 7.53 25.83 3.05
C PHE A 46 8.22 25.94 1.69
N ALA A 47 8.25 27.11 1.10
CA ALA A 47 8.89 27.35 -0.20
C ALA A 47 10.40 27.02 -0.16
N THR A 48 11.10 27.38 0.93
CA THR A 48 12.52 27.07 1.13
C THR A 48 12.74 25.55 1.24
N ILE A 49 11.92 24.89 2.04
CA ILE A 49 12.01 23.42 2.24
C ILE A 49 11.73 22.71 0.90
N PHE A 50 10.68 23.12 0.20
CA PHE A 50 10.31 22.55 -1.09
C PHE A 50 11.41 22.72 -2.15
N ALA A 51 12.00 23.91 -2.23
CA ALA A 51 13.12 24.17 -3.15
C ALA A 51 14.33 23.29 -2.84
N ARG A 52 14.67 23.14 -1.55
CA ARG A 52 15.77 22.28 -1.11
C ARG A 52 15.51 20.81 -1.46
N MET A 53 14.30 20.29 -1.21
CA MET A 53 13.94 18.92 -1.54
C MET A 53 13.92 18.69 -3.05
N THR A 54 13.39 19.63 -3.82
CA THR A 54 13.41 19.56 -5.28
C THR A 54 14.84 19.49 -5.82
N ALA A 55 15.75 20.29 -5.26
CA ALA A 55 17.16 20.23 -5.64
C ALA A 55 17.86 18.92 -5.25
N ALA A 56 17.42 18.29 -4.17
CA ALA A 56 17.95 17.00 -3.71
C ALA A 56 17.39 15.79 -4.51
N LYS A 57 16.27 15.94 -5.22
CA LYS A 57 15.56 14.86 -5.92
C LYS A 57 16.46 13.94 -6.76
N PRO A 58 17.35 14.43 -7.65
CA PRO A 58 18.18 13.55 -8.46
C PRO A 58 19.10 12.64 -7.64
N GLY A 59 19.63 13.14 -6.52
CA GLY A 59 20.43 12.33 -5.60
C GLY A 59 19.63 11.28 -4.86
N ILE A 60 18.39 11.58 -4.52
CA ILE A 60 17.45 10.65 -3.86
C ILE A 60 17.07 9.54 -4.83
N GLU A 61 16.72 9.87 -6.08
CA GLU A 61 16.41 8.89 -7.12
C GLU A 61 17.62 7.96 -7.38
N GLN A 62 18.81 8.52 -7.48
CA GLN A 62 20.03 7.72 -7.64
C GLN A 62 20.26 6.77 -6.45
N ALA A 63 20.07 7.26 -5.22
CA ALA A 63 20.19 6.43 -4.02
C ALA A 63 19.14 5.30 -3.99
N HIS A 64 17.91 5.61 -4.40
CA HIS A 64 16.86 4.60 -4.54
C HIS A 64 17.22 3.54 -5.59
N MET A 65 17.60 3.95 -6.77
CA MET A 65 18.00 3.02 -7.82
C MET A 65 19.19 2.17 -7.42
N ALA A 66 20.12 2.69 -6.62
CA ALA A 66 21.21 1.92 -6.06
C ALA A 66 20.70 0.80 -5.10
N VAL A 67 19.76 1.14 -4.22
CA VAL A 67 19.10 0.14 -3.33
C VAL A 67 18.36 -0.91 -4.13
N LEU A 68 17.56 -0.51 -5.12
CA LEU A 68 16.85 -1.45 -5.98
C LEU A 68 17.80 -2.38 -6.74
N ASN A 69 18.86 -1.83 -7.34
CA ASN A 69 19.86 -2.61 -8.06
C ASN A 69 20.67 -3.55 -7.16
N GLU A 70 20.92 -3.17 -5.91
CA GLU A 70 21.56 -4.07 -4.95
C GLU A 70 20.67 -5.27 -4.64
N ARG A 71 19.38 -5.05 -4.47
CA ARG A 71 18.41 -6.03 -3.93
C ARG A 71 17.77 -6.88 -5.02
N SER A 72 17.57 -6.34 -6.21
CA SER A 72 16.75 -6.95 -7.26
C SER A 72 17.45 -6.91 -8.61
N ASP A 73 17.10 -7.87 -9.47
CA ASP A 73 17.44 -7.83 -10.89
C ASP A 73 16.39 -7.02 -11.64
N LEU A 74 16.72 -5.80 -12.02
CA LEU A 74 15.82 -4.87 -12.69
C LEU A 74 15.80 -5.03 -14.22
N SER A 75 16.43 -6.07 -14.77
CA SER A 75 16.42 -6.30 -16.21
C SER A 75 14.99 -6.51 -16.73
N ASP A 76 14.72 -5.95 -17.89
CA ASP A 76 13.42 -6.07 -18.56
C ASP A 76 13.27 -7.47 -19.19
N ARG A 77 12.37 -8.26 -18.62
CA ARG A 77 12.01 -9.60 -19.12
C ARG A 77 10.49 -9.75 -19.09
N ALA A 78 9.90 -9.87 -20.25
CA ALA A 78 8.47 -10.04 -20.37
C ALA A 78 8.05 -11.51 -20.36
N ALA A 79 6.99 -11.82 -19.64
CA ALA A 79 6.39 -13.16 -19.64
C ALA A 79 5.85 -13.50 -21.03
N GLN A 80 6.14 -14.71 -21.49
CA GLN A 80 5.64 -15.17 -22.79
C GLN A 80 4.16 -15.55 -22.67
N GLY A 81 3.37 -15.09 -23.64
CA GLY A 81 1.96 -15.45 -23.75
C GLY A 81 1.05 -14.85 -22.66
N ALA A 82 1.55 -13.94 -21.86
CA ALA A 82 0.77 -13.25 -20.83
C ALA A 82 1.00 -11.74 -20.88
N THR A 83 -0.10 -10.99 -20.77
CA THR A 83 -0.09 -9.52 -20.71
C THR A 83 -1.07 -9.04 -19.65
N MET A 84 -0.94 -7.80 -19.24
CA MET A 84 -1.99 -7.11 -18.50
C MET A 84 -3.24 -6.89 -19.37
N SER A 85 -4.30 -6.38 -18.80
CA SER A 85 -5.62 -6.25 -19.45
C SER A 85 -5.60 -5.48 -20.77
N ARG A 86 -4.66 -4.54 -20.94
CA ARG A 86 -4.51 -3.69 -22.14
C ARG A 86 -3.28 -4.01 -22.96
N GLY A 87 -2.64 -5.15 -22.70
CA GLY A 87 -1.50 -5.61 -23.47
C GLY A 87 -0.14 -5.12 -23.01
N LYS A 88 -0.03 -4.41 -21.87
CA LYS A 88 1.26 -4.11 -21.26
C LYS A 88 1.98 -5.43 -20.91
N PRO A 89 3.25 -5.60 -21.25
CA PRO A 89 3.99 -6.80 -20.92
C PRO A 89 4.04 -7.03 -19.39
N LEU A 90 3.81 -8.27 -18.97
CA LEU A 90 4.10 -8.71 -17.61
C LEU A 90 5.58 -8.98 -17.45
N GLN A 91 6.16 -8.61 -16.33
CA GLN A 91 7.52 -9.00 -15.98
C GLN A 91 7.54 -10.43 -15.46
N GLU A 92 8.59 -11.18 -15.79
CA GLU A 92 8.77 -12.54 -15.30
C GLU A 92 10.13 -12.73 -14.62
N GLY A 93 10.24 -13.84 -13.89
CA GLY A 93 11.44 -14.27 -13.21
C GLY A 93 11.54 -13.75 -11.78
N VAL A 94 12.33 -14.45 -10.98
CA VAL A 94 12.64 -14.03 -9.62
C VAL A 94 13.51 -12.78 -9.69
N ARG A 95 13.05 -11.71 -9.08
CA ARG A 95 13.71 -10.40 -9.16
C ARG A 95 14.66 -10.16 -8.00
N VAL A 96 14.47 -10.87 -6.91
CA VAL A 96 15.32 -10.75 -5.71
C VAL A 96 16.66 -11.46 -5.91
N LYS A 97 17.75 -10.79 -5.57
CA LYS A 97 19.11 -11.36 -5.59
C LYS A 97 19.41 -12.09 -4.30
N LEU A 98 19.94 -13.30 -4.43
CA LEU A 98 20.44 -14.08 -3.29
C LEU A 98 21.91 -13.77 -3.01
N PRO A 99 22.37 -13.96 -1.76
CA PRO A 99 23.80 -13.91 -1.44
C PRO A 99 24.63 -14.84 -2.32
N ALA A 100 25.90 -14.49 -2.56
CA ALA A 100 26.80 -15.28 -3.37
C ALA A 100 26.90 -16.73 -2.86
N GLY A 101 26.76 -17.69 -3.76
CA GLY A 101 26.79 -19.13 -3.45
C GLY A 101 25.52 -19.69 -2.81
N MET A 102 24.47 -18.88 -2.64
CA MET A 102 23.16 -19.33 -2.18
C MET A 102 22.25 -19.61 -3.38
N THR A 103 21.43 -20.66 -3.28
CA THR A 103 20.34 -20.97 -4.22
C THR A 103 19.01 -20.97 -3.50
N TRP A 104 17.91 -20.79 -4.24
CA TRP A 104 16.57 -20.84 -3.67
C TRP A 104 16.27 -22.19 -3.00
N ASP A 105 16.68 -23.30 -3.61
CA ASP A 105 16.48 -24.63 -3.04
C ASP A 105 17.24 -24.81 -1.72
N ARG A 106 18.47 -24.30 -1.66
CA ARG A 106 19.25 -24.32 -0.43
C ARG A 106 18.61 -23.47 0.65
N LEU A 107 18.15 -22.26 0.32
CA LEU A 107 17.49 -21.37 1.27
C LEU A 107 16.19 -21.99 1.79
N ALA A 108 15.36 -22.56 0.90
CA ALA A 108 14.11 -23.23 1.25
C ALA A 108 14.31 -24.49 2.12
N ALA A 109 15.48 -25.13 2.06
CA ALA A 109 15.82 -26.28 2.90
C ALA A 109 16.26 -25.90 4.32
N MET A 110 16.60 -24.63 4.57
CA MET A 110 17.06 -24.15 5.87
C MET A 110 15.88 -23.83 6.79
N SER A 111 16.10 -23.95 8.10
CA SER A 111 15.14 -23.47 9.08
C SER A 111 15.15 -21.93 9.17
N PRO A 112 14.04 -21.30 9.59
CA PRO A 112 14.00 -19.86 9.85
C PRO A 112 15.11 -19.37 10.78
N ASP A 113 15.43 -20.14 11.84
CA ASP A 113 16.50 -19.80 12.78
C ASP A 113 17.88 -19.81 12.12
N GLN A 114 18.15 -20.75 11.22
CA GLN A 114 19.39 -20.80 10.46
C GLN A 114 19.50 -19.61 9.49
N ILE A 115 18.41 -19.28 8.81
CA ILE A 115 18.35 -18.14 7.87
C ILE A 115 18.62 -16.85 8.65
N ARG A 116 17.95 -16.65 9.78
CA ARG A 116 18.11 -15.48 10.63
C ARG A 116 19.51 -15.37 11.24
N ALA A 117 20.05 -16.47 11.77
CA ALA A 117 21.37 -16.48 12.41
C ALA A 117 22.50 -16.12 11.43
N GLN A 118 22.38 -16.50 10.17
CA GLN A 118 23.33 -16.23 9.10
C GLN A 118 22.99 -14.98 8.28
N ASP A 119 21.90 -14.28 8.60
CA ASP A 119 21.42 -13.09 7.89
C ASP A 119 21.20 -13.34 6.38
N LEU A 120 20.59 -14.47 6.05
CA LEU A 120 20.40 -14.92 4.67
C LEU A 120 19.04 -14.58 4.08
N TYR A 121 18.13 -13.97 4.85
CA TYR A 121 16.83 -13.57 4.31
C TYR A 121 17.05 -12.54 3.21
N PRO A 122 16.53 -12.76 1.99
CA PRO A 122 16.86 -11.90 0.85
C PRO A 122 16.44 -10.46 1.06
N LYS A 123 17.34 -9.53 0.83
CA LYS A 123 17.09 -8.09 1.03
C LYS A 123 15.91 -7.55 0.23
N GLY A 124 15.67 -8.09 -0.96
CA GLY A 124 14.52 -7.71 -1.79
C GLY A 124 13.16 -8.00 -1.17
N PHE A 125 13.09 -8.86 -0.16
CA PHE A 125 11.86 -9.16 0.59
C PHE A 125 11.63 -8.23 1.79
N TYR A 126 12.45 -7.23 1.97
CA TYR A 126 12.22 -6.17 2.93
C TYR A 126 11.49 -5.00 2.26
N PRO A 127 10.71 -4.22 3.03
CA PRO A 127 10.16 -2.97 2.52
C PRO A 127 11.25 -2.06 1.96
N LEU A 128 10.93 -1.31 0.93
CA LEU A 128 11.82 -0.31 0.36
C LEU A 128 11.67 1.01 1.16
N PRO A 129 12.67 1.39 1.96
CA PRO A 129 12.61 2.66 2.65
C PRO A 129 12.86 3.81 1.68
N HIS A 130 12.19 4.93 1.88
CA HIS A 130 12.59 6.18 1.24
C HIS A 130 13.96 6.61 1.80
N PRO A 131 14.95 6.98 0.97
CA PRO A 131 16.29 7.31 1.43
C PRO A 131 16.36 8.40 2.51
N ASN A 132 15.49 9.41 2.43
CA ASN A 132 15.44 10.51 3.40
C ASN A 132 14.33 10.37 4.45
N HIS A 133 13.31 9.57 4.17
CA HIS A 133 12.15 9.36 5.02
C HIS A 133 11.81 7.88 5.06
N PRO A 134 12.47 7.09 5.91
CA PRO A 134 12.23 5.64 5.98
C PRO A 134 10.77 5.30 6.29
N GLU A 135 10.05 6.19 6.98
CA GLU A 135 8.65 5.95 7.36
C GLU A 135 7.66 6.33 6.27
N GLY A 136 8.06 7.13 5.28
CA GLY A 136 7.07 7.45 4.30
C GLY A 136 7.24 8.67 3.45
N GLY A 137 6.16 9.16 3.00
CA GLY A 137 5.94 10.15 1.97
C GLY A 137 5.02 9.58 0.90
N MET A 138 4.33 10.42 0.16
CA MET A 138 3.52 10.00 -0.97
C MET A 138 4.40 10.00 -2.23
N VAL A 139 4.23 8.99 -3.04
CA VAL A 139 4.95 8.82 -4.31
C VAL A 139 3.92 8.76 -5.43
N PHE A 140 4.18 9.46 -6.51
CA PHE A 140 3.41 9.36 -7.73
C PHE A 140 4.35 9.00 -8.88
N PRO A 141 4.01 7.99 -9.70
CA PRO A 141 4.77 7.66 -10.89
C PRO A 141 4.87 8.86 -11.85
N HIS A 142 6.04 9.07 -12.45
CA HIS A 142 6.30 10.22 -13.32
C HIS A 142 5.31 10.31 -14.49
N PHE A 143 5.00 9.19 -15.12
CA PHE A 143 4.08 9.16 -16.25
C PHE A 143 2.65 9.57 -15.85
N GLU A 144 2.23 9.26 -14.63
CA GLU A 144 0.93 9.67 -14.09
C GLU A 144 0.90 11.17 -13.82
N ILE A 145 1.95 11.71 -13.19
CA ILE A 145 2.12 13.15 -12.94
C ILE A 145 2.07 13.92 -14.27
N ASP A 146 2.81 13.46 -15.26
CA ASP A 146 2.90 14.12 -16.56
C ASP A 146 1.55 14.09 -17.30
N GLU A 147 0.82 12.97 -17.25
CA GLU A 147 -0.48 12.86 -17.91
C GLU A 147 -1.55 13.71 -17.22
N ILE A 148 -1.60 13.75 -15.89
CA ILE A 148 -2.51 14.61 -15.14
C ILE A 148 -2.21 16.09 -15.43
N LYS A 149 -0.93 16.46 -15.47
CA LYS A 149 -0.52 17.82 -15.82
C LYS A 149 -0.95 18.18 -17.23
N LYS A 150 -0.83 17.28 -18.18
CA LYS A 150 -1.21 17.47 -19.57
C LYS A 150 -2.74 17.63 -19.74
N GLN A 151 -3.52 16.79 -19.07
CA GLN A 151 -4.98 16.78 -19.20
C GLN A 151 -5.66 17.90 -18.40
N GLU A 152 -5.22 18.13 -17.16
CA GLU A 152 -5.88 19.06 -16.25
C GLU A 152 -5.10 20.37 -16.02
N GLY A 153 -3.87 20.47 -16.49
CA GLY A 153 -2.98 21.58 -16.15
C GLY A 153 -2.58 21.59 -14.67
N ARG A 154 -2.95 20.56 -13.91
CA ARG A 154 -2.70 20.42 -12.49
C ARG A 154 -1.32 19.82 -12.25
N ASP A 155 -0.61 20.32 -11.27
CA ASP A 155 0.71 19.85 -10.89
C ASP A 155 0.61 19.10 -9.55
N LEU A 156 0.87 17.80 -9.56
CA LEU A 156 0.88 16.93 -8.37
C LEU A 156 2.14 17.09 -7.51
N LYS A 157 3.00 18.07 -7.81
CA LYS A 157 4.16 18.33 -6.96
C LYS A 157 3.77 18.46 -5.51
N ARG A 158 4.41 17.66 -4.69
CA ARG A 158 4.20 17.61 -3.27
C ARG A 158 5.47 17.97 -2.54
N PHE A 159 5.32 18.13 -1.21
CA PHE A 159 6.45 18.30 -0.34
C PHE A 159 7.37 17.06 -0.36
N ASP A 160 6.78 15.86 -0.39
CA ASP A 160 7.51 14.63 -0.60
C ASP A 160 8.00 14.57 -2.05
N LEU A 161 9.24 14.16 -2.23
CA LEU A 161 9.80 13.99 -3.56
C LEU A 161 9.26 12.71 -4.19
N ASP A 162 9.07 12.77 -5.49
CA ASP A 162 8.69 11.58 -6.26
C ASP A 162 9.80 10.54 -6.14
N PHE A 163 9.37 9.33 -5.92
CA PHE A 163 10.25 8.21 -5.67
C PHE A 163 9.63 6.99 -6.32
N ASP A 164 10.12 6.65 -7.49
CA ASP A 164 9.41 5.78 -8.38
C ASP A 164 10.10 4.42 -8.56
N LEU A 165 9.29 3.40 -8.82
CA LEU A 165 9.77 2.13 -9.33
C LEU A 165 9.93 2.24 -10.85
N PRO A 166 10.80 1.41 -11.47
CA PRO A 166 10.84 1.30 -12.92
C PRO A 166 9.47 0.94 -13.49
N ASP A 167 9.04 1.61 -14.55
CA ASP A 167 7.70 1.52 -15.15
C ASP A 167 7.25 0.07 -15.44
N GLN A 168 8.19 -0.80 -15.78
CA GLN A 168 7.86 -2.20 -16.05
C GLN A 168 7.30 -2.94 -14.84
N PHE A 169 7.57 -2.50 -13.61
CA PHE A 169 7.05 -3.09 -12.37
C PHE A 169 5.82 -2.38 -11.83
N LEU A 170 5.29 -1.43 -12.56
CA LEU A 170 4.08 -0.71 -12.18
C LEU A 170 2.85 -1.28 -12.88
N PRO A 171 1.64 -1.00 -12.37
CA PRO A 171 0.38 -1.38 -12.99
C PRO A 171 0.26 -0.84 -14.42
N GLU A 172 -0.67 -1.41 -15.17
CA GLU A 172 -1.04 -0.87 -16.47
C GLU A 172 -1.55 0.57 -16.35
N PHE A 173 -1.03 1.46 -17.18
CA PHE A 173 -1.42 2.87 -17.19
C PHE A 173 -1.92 3.33 -18.57
N PRO A 174 -3.06 4.00 -18.66
CA PRO A 174 -4.11 4.12 -17.63
C PRO A 174 -4.78 2.77 -17.37
N ALA A 175 -5.18 2.50 -16.13
CA ALA A 175 -5.86 1.25 -15.80
C ALA A 175 -7.26 1.20 -16.47
N PRO A 176 -7.69 0.05 -17.00
CA PRO A 176 -9.06 -0.11 -17.48
C PRO A 176 -10.06 -0.12 -16.32
N ILE A 177 -11.26 0.41 -16.55
CA ILE A 177 -12.36 0.41 -15.58
C ILE A 177 -13.41 -0.61 -16.00
N TYR A 178 -13.71 -1.53 -15.10
CA TYR A 178 -14.79 -2.50 -15.25
C TYR A 178 -15.89 -2.21 -14.25
N LEU A 179 -17.16 -2.38 -14.67
CA LEU A 179 -18.32 -2.12 -13.82
C LEU A 179 -19.16 -3.37 -13.65
N THR A 180 -19.50 -3.71 -12.40
CA THR A 180 -20.42 -4.83 -12.10
C THR A 180 -21.80 -4.65 -12.71
N THR A 181 -22.21 -3.40 -12.92
CA THR A 181 -23.50 -3.04 -13.54
C THR A 181 -23.50 -3.14 -15.05
N ARG A 182 -22.33 -3.16 -15.68
CA ARG A 182 -22.16 -3.18 -17.14
C ARG A 182 -21.01 -4.07 -17.59
N PRO A 183 -21.04 -5.36 -17.22
CA PRO A 183 -19.98 -6.33 -17.61
C PRO A 183 -19.90 -6.53 -19.13
N ASP A 184 -20.95 -6.18 -19.84
CA ASP A 184 -21.06 -6.26 -21.31
C ASP A 184 -20.14 -5.27 -22.04
N LEU A 185 -19.77 -4.15 -21.40
CA LEU A 185 -19.01 -3.07 -22.03
C LEU A 185 -17.48 -3.25 -21.95
N GLY A 186 -16.98 -4.12 -21.09
CA GLY A 186 -15.55 -4.23 -20.86
C GLY A 186 -14.98 -2.95 -20.23
N ASP A 187 -13.88 -2.43 -20.78
CA ASP A 187 -13.25 -1.19 -20.30
C ASP A 187 -14.09 0.04 -20.66
N VAL A 188 -14.83 0.57 -19.69
CA VAL A 188 -15.65 1.76 -19.85
C VAL A 188 -14.84 3.06 -19.89
N SER A 189 -13.58 3.04 -19.51
CA SER A 189 -12.67 4.19 -19.63
C SER A 189 -12.18 4.43 -21.06
N GLN A 190 -12.42 3.47 -21.95
CA GLN A 190 -11.99 3.51 -23.38
C GLN A 190 -10.49 3.74 -23.54
N GLY A 191 -9.70 3.22 -22.60
CA GLY A 191 -8.26 3.37 -22.60
C GLY A 191 -7.76 4.76 -22.18
N LYS A 192 -8.59 5.59 -21.59
CA LYS A 192 -8.22 6.95 -21.14
C LYS A 192 -8.01 7.01 -19.64
N LEU A 193 -7.10 7.86 -19.20
CA LEU A 193 -7.08 8.31 -17.82
C LEU A 193 -8.35 9.14 -17.57
N VAL A 194 -9.14 8.72 -16.59
CA VAL A 194 -10.36 9.43 -16.21
C VAL A 194 -10.00 10.57 -15.26
N THR A 195 -10.41 11.77 -15.64
CA THR A 195 -10.10 13.01 -14.93
C THR A 195 -11.37 13.84 -14.75
N ILE A 196 -11.28 14.88 -13.93
CA ILE A 196 -12.39 15.82 -13.73
C ILE A 196 -12.84 16.51 -15.04
N THR A 197 -11.99 16.54 -16.05
CA THR A 197 -12.28 17.21 -17.32
C THR A 197 -12.98 16.32 -18.34
N ASN A 198 -12.92 14.98 -18.21
CA ASN A 198 -13.47 14.05 -19.19
C ASN A 198 -14.47 13.03 -18.64
N TYR A 199 -14.62 12.90 -17.30
CA TYR A 199 -15.45 11.87 -16.68
C TYR A 199 -16.90 11.91 -17.15
N TYR A 200 -17.46 13.11 -17.29
CA TYR A 200 -18.86 13.27 -17.66
C TYR A 200 -19.13 12.72 -19.07
N GLU A 201 -18.26 13.05 -20.03
CA GLU A 201 -18.36 12.54 -21.41
C GLU A 201 -18.27 11.01 -21.46
N LEU A 202 -17.36 10.43 -20.68
CA LEU A 202 -17.13 8.98 -20.67
C LEU A 202 -18.27 8.21 -20.00
N PHE A 203 -18.85 8.74 -18.93
CA PHE A 203 -19.75 8.00 -18.04
C PHE A 203 -21.22 8.45 -18.09
N ASN A 204 -21.54 9.51 -18.82
CA ASN A 204 -22.92 9.94 -19.00
C ASN A 204 -23.74 8.82 -19.69
N GLY A 205 -24.88 8.49 -19.06
CA GLY A 205 -25.73 7.37 -19.53
C GLY A 205 -25.28 5.97 -19.08
N LEU A 206 -24.11 5.83 -18.47
CA LEU A 206 -23.64 4.55 -17.92
C LEU A 206 -23.91 4.45 -16.39
N LEU A 207 -23.87 5.56 -15.70
CA LEU A 207 -24.01 5.66 -14.25
C LEU A 207 -25.34 6.31 -13.89
N ASN A 208 -25.90 5.91 -12.76
CA ASN A 208 -27.00 6.65 -12.16
C ASN A 208 -26.50 8.00 -11.57
N PRO A 209 -27.40 8.96 -11.25
CA PRO A 209 -26.99 10.27 -10.78
C PRO A 209 -26.10 10.27 -9.52
N LYS A 210 -26.31 9.35 -8.57
CA LYS A 210 -25.50 9.24 -7.37
C LYS A 210 -24.10 8.74 -7.69
N GLN A 211 -23.99 7.71 -8.52
CA GLN A 211 -22.73 7.14 -8.96
C GLN A 211 -21.91 8.13 -9.79
N LEU A 212 -22.56 8.89 -10.67
CA LEU A 212 -21.89 9.92 -11.48
C LEU A 212 -21.35 11.05 -10.61
N GLU A 213 -22.13 11.50 -9.63
CA GLU A 213 -21.68 12.49 -8.64
C GLU A 213 -20.58 11.92 -7.75
N GLY A 214 -20.67 10.66 -7.36
CA GLY A 214 -19.62 9.96 -6.61
C GLY A 214 -18.31 9.91 -7.37
N LEU A 215 -18.33 9.57 -8.65
CA LEU A 215 -17.15 9.61 -9.52
C LEU A 215 -16.58 11.04 -9.59
N ARG A 216 -17.42 12.05 -9.79
CA ARG A 216 -16.99 13.45 -9.80
C ARG A 216 -16.24 13.83 -8.51
N LEU A 217 -16.75 13.40 -7.36
CA LEU A 217 -16.15 13.68 -6.07
C LEU A 217 -14.79 12.96 -5.91
N LEU A 218 -14.67 11.71 -6.37
CA LEU A 218 -13.40 10.97 -6.36
C LEU A 218 -12.32 11.59 -7.25
N LEU A 219 -12.74 12.33 -8.28
CA LEU A 219 -11.87 13.06 -9.21
C LEU A 219 -11.62 14.52 -8.78
N THR A 220 -12.37 15.02 -7.80
CA THR A 220 -12.22 16.40 -7.34
C THR A 220 -11.05 16.52 -6.40
N PRO A 221 -10.03 17.32 -6.72
CA PRO A 221 -8.92 17.56 -5.81
C PRO A 221 -9.37 18.22 -4.51
N PHE A 222 -8.91 17.72 -3.40
CA PHE A 222 -9.09 18.34 -2.10
C PHE A 222 -7.74 18.84 -1.57
N PRO A 223 -7.72 19.97 -0.84
CA PRO A 223 -6.50 20.50 -0.26
C PRO A 223 -5.88 19.48 0.71
N GLN A 224 -4.58 19.27 0.58
CA GLN A 224 -3.83 18.43 1.50
C GLN A 224 -2.86 19.27 2.29
N GLN A 225 -2.72 18.93 3.54
CA GLN A 225 -1.56 19.31 4.30
C GLN A 225 -0.38 18.42 3.88
N GLN A 226 0.78 18.76 4.33
CA GLN A 226 1.93 17.91 4.15
C GLN A 226 1.76 16.59 4.91
N PHE A 227 2.37 15.53 4.42
CA PHE A 227 2.41 14.26 5.11
C PHE A 227 3.13 14.35 6.44
N ASN A 228 2.77 13.52 7.37
CA ASN A 228 3.29 13.51 8.72
C ASN A 228 3.17 14.85 9.39
N GLN A 229 2.08 15.48 9.22
CA GLN A 229 2.02 16.83 9.67
C GLN A 229 1.47 16.95 11.07
N THR A 230 2.29 17.49 11.87
CA THR A 230 1.88 18.26 13.03
C THR A 230 1.46 19.66 12.56
N GLU A 231 0.80 20.42 13.42
CA GLU A 231 0.41 21.79 13.11
C GLU A 231 1.58 22.68 12.68
N ASP A 232 2.81 22.32 13.08
CA ASP A 232 4.02 23.08 12.85
C ASP A 232 4.51 23.01 11.39
N ARG A 233 4.10 22.00 10.66
CA ARG A 233 4.47 21.80 9.25
C ARG A 233 3.43 22.36 8.31
N ARG A 234 2.99 23.55 8.52
CA ARG A 234 1.98 24.18 7.67
C ARG A 234 2.58 24.62 6.35
N SER A 235 1.87 24.30 5.29
CA SER A 235 2.14 24.89 4.00
C SER A 235 1.70 26.36 4.03
N GLU A 236 2.63 27.27 3.78
CA GLU A 236 2.31 28.70 3.57
C GLU A 236 1.60 28.91 2.24
N ILE A 237 1.83 28.00 1.29
CA ILE A 237 1.19 28.01 -0.02
C ILE A 237 0.09 26.95 0.01
N PRO A 238 -1.16 27.29 -0.38
CA PRO A 238 -2.23 26.31 -0.49
C PRO A 238 -1.79 25.10 -1.32
N SER A 239 -2.05 23.90 -0.80
CA SER A 239 -1.85 22.67 -1.56
C SER A 239 -2.67 22.74 -2.86
N ARG A 240 -2.07 22.29 -3.96
CA ARG A 240 -2.76 22.22 -5.26
C ARG A 240 -3.87 21.17 -5.27
N GLY A 241 -3.93 20.36 -4.21
CA GLY A 241 -4.94 19.33 -4.04
C GLY A 241 -4.55 18.00 -4.69
N VAL A 242 -5.10 16.96 -4.11
CA VAL A 242 -5.00 15.58 -4.59
C VAL A 242 -6.40 15.02 -4.65
N ALA A 243 -6.73 14.34 -5.73
CA ALA A 243 -7.96 13.58 -5.87
C ALA A 243 -7.75 12.13 -5.42
N CYS A 244 -8.82 11.43 -5.05
CA CYS A 244 -8.73 10.00 -4.72
C CYS A 244 -8.16 9.19 -5.88
N PHE A 245 -8.52 9.53 -7.12
CA PHE A 245 -8.03 8.87 -8.32
C PHE A 245 -6.58 9.21 -8.69
N ASP A 246 -5.92 10.14 -8.01
CA ASP A 246 -4.47 10.33 -8.19
C ASP A 246 -3.68 9.16 -7.60
N CYS A 247 -4.18 8.52 -6.54
CA CYS A 247 -3.59 7.31 -5.98
C CYS A 247 -4.29 6.05 -6.49
N HIS A 248 -5.63 6.06 -6.49
CA HIS A 248 -6.46 4.96 -7.01
C HIS A 248 -6.78 5.18 -8.49
N GLN A 249 -5.77 5.17 -9.31
CA GLN A 249 -5.81 5.53 -10.71
C GLN A 249 -6.86 4.71 -11.47
N ASN A 250 -7.88 5.37 -12.03
CA ASN A 250 -9.03 4.72 -12.67
C ASN A 250 -9.73 3.66 -11.79
N GLY A 251 -9.74 3.88 -10.47
CA GLY A 251 -10.31 2.91 -9.52
C GLY A 251 -9.44 1.67 -9.27
N ASN A 252 -8.23 1.63 -9.82
CA ASN A 252 -7.24 0.61 -9.54
C ASN A 252 -6.18 1.16 -8.57
N THR A 253 -4.99 0.65 -8.60
CA THR A 253 -3.80 1.18 -7.94
C THR A 253 -2.92 1.89 -8.95
N ASN A 254 -2.12 2.84 -8.49
CA ASN A 254 -1.02 3.39 -9.26
C ASN A 254 0.31 2.66 -8.99
N GLY A 255 0.32 1.66 -8.09
CA GLY A 255 1.52 0.92 -7.71
C GLY A 255 2.52 1.74 -6.89
N ALA A 256 2.05 2.80 -6.26
CA ALA A 256 2.88 3.67 -5.45
C ALA A 256 2.52 3.57 -3.97
N THR A 257 3.53 3.75 -3.13
CA THR A 257 3.37 3.73 -1.67
C THR A 257 3.23 5.14 -1.13
N HIS A 258 2.51 5.25 -0.03
CA HIS A 258 2.36 6.50 0.69
C HIS A 258 2.28 6.26 2.20
N LEU A 259 2.63 7.26 2.97
CA LEU A 259 2.42 7.26 4.41
C LEU A 259 1.02 7.77 4.69
N VAL A 260 0.16 6.88 5.11
CA VAL A 260 -1.19 7.24 5.55
C VAL A 260 -1.25 7.46 7.06
N GLY A 261 -2.24 8.23 7.49
CA GLY A 261 -2.70 8.27 8.86
C GLY A 261 -3.32 6.93 9.22
N ASP A 262 -2.48 5.91 9.35
CA ASP A 262 -2.94 4.60 9.75
C ASP A 262 -3.42 4.65 11.22
N ILE A 263 -4.40 3.81 11.51
CA ILE A 263 -4.89 3.55 12.85
C ILE A 263 -3.91 2.81 13.75
N ARG A 264 -2.80 2.36 13.18
CA ARG A 264 -1.69 1.79 13.96
C ARG A 264 -1.03 2.86 14.83
N PRO A 265 -0.34 2.44 15.91
CA PRO A 265 0.52 3.37 16.63
C PRO A 265 1.46 4.07 15.66
N GLN A 266 1.56 5.38 15.79
CA GLN A 266 2.30 6.22 14.83
C GLN A 266 3.78 5.86 14.70
N GLN A 267 4.38 5.36 15.78
CA GLN A 267 5.78 4.91 15.76
C GLN A 267 6.04 3.71 14.85
N PHE A 268 5.00 3.01 14.43
CA PHE A 268 5.11 1.86 13.52
C PHE A 268 4.63 2.17 12.12
N ARG A 269 4.42 3.43 11.79
CA ARG A 269 4.09 3.84 10.43
C ARG A 269 5.21 3.50 9.47
N HIS A 270 4.83 2.99 8.34
CA HIS A 270 5.67 2.83 7.17
C HIS A 270 4.82 3.03 5.92
N ARG A 271 5.48 3.05 4.80
CA ARG A 271 4.80 3.19 3.52
C ARG A 271 3.86 2.03 3.30
N ILE A 272 2.68 2.35 2.79
CA ILE A 272 1.64 1.38 2.46
C ILE A 272 1.27 1.56 1.00
N ASP A 273 1.17 0.44 0.29
CA ASP A 273 0.69 0.40 -1.08
C ASP A 273 -0.73 0.96 -1.22
N THR A 274 -0.96 1.62 -2.34
CA THR A 274 -2.29 2.06 -2.75
C THR A 274 -3.07 0.88 -3.28
N THR A 275 -3.97 0.33 -2.48
CA THR A 275 -4.77 -0.84 -2.87
C THR A 275 -5.75 -0.53 -3.99
N SER A 276 -6.01 -1.51 -4.86
CA SER A 276 -7.08 -1.41 -5.87
C SER A 276 -8.45 -1.27 -5.21
N LEU A 277 -9.30 -0.41 -5.77
CA LEU A 277 -10.71 -0.29 -5.38
C LEU A 277 -11.61 -1.32 -6.06
N ARG A 278 -11.06 -2.13 -6.97
CA ARG A 278 -11.82 -3.19 -7.64
C ARG A 278 -12.31 -4.23 -6.64
N GLY A 279 -13.59 -4.54 -6.70
CA GLY A 279 -14.20 -5.52 -5.81
C GLY A 279 -14.33 -5.08 -4.35
N VAL A 280 -14.38 -3.78 -4.04
CA VAL A 280 -14.63 -3.33 -2.65
C VAL A 280 -15.97 -3.83 -2.11
N ASN A 281 -16.95 -4.05 -2.98
CA ASN A 281 -18.28 -4.56 -2.62
C ASN A 281 -18.25 -5.97 -1.99
N ILE A 282 -17.25 -6.79 -2.28
CA ILE A 282 -17.10 -8.14 -1.69
C ILE A 282 -16.22 -8.13 -0.44
N GLN A 283 -15.53 -7.05 -0.16
CA GLN A 283 -14.65 -6.96 0.99
C GLN A 283 -15.45 -6.67 2.27
N ARG A 284 -14.94 -7.17 3.39
CA ARG A 284 -15.52 -6.95 4.73
C ARG A 284 -14.43 -6.45 5.66
N LEU A 285 -14.75 -5.34 6.31
CA LEU A 285 -13.85 -4.50 7.08
C LEU A 285 -12.65 -4.04 6.25
N PHE A 286 -12.44 -2.74 6.24
CA PHE A 286 -11.51 -2.07 5.35
C PHE A 286 -10.22 -1.64 6.07
N GLY A 287 -9.20 -1.33 5.26
CA GLY A 287 -7.85 -1.09 5.73
C GLY A 287 -7.07 -2.38 6.02
N SER A 288 -5.75 -2.32 5.98
CA SER A 288 -4.86 -3.46 6.20
C SER A 288 -5.04 -4.12 7.57
N GLN A 289 -5.58 -3.39 8.54
CA GLN A 289 -5.87 -3.83 9.90
C GLN A 289 -7.36 -4.08 10.15
N ARG A 290 -8.23 -4.03 9.14
CA ARG A 290 -9.69 -4.23 9.25
C ARG A 290 -10.37 -3.29 10.25
N ALA A 291 -9.89 -2.08 10.40
CA ALA A 291 -10.38 -1.17 11.44
C ALA A 291 -11.59 -0.33 11.02
N LEU A 292 -11.89 -0.27 9.73
CA LEU A 292 -12.99 0.50 9.18
C LEU A 292 -14.11 -0.43 8.73
N LYS A 293 -15.37 -0.05 8.99
CA LYS A 293 -16.52 -0.96 8.80
C LYS A 293 -17.05 -0.95 7.37
N THR A 294 -17.03 0.21 6.73
CA THR A 294 -17.67 0.44 5.43
C THR A 294 -16.73 1.21 4.51
N VAL A 295 -17.04 1.25 3.22
CA VAL A 295 -16.34 2.12 2.25
C VAL A 295 -16.51 3.58 2.63
N GLU A 296 -17.67 3.96 3.19
CA GLU A 296 -17.91 5.32 3.69
C GLU A 296 -16.96 5.68 4.83
N ASP A 297 -16.78 4.79 5.81
CA ASP A 297 -15.84 4.99 6.91
C ASP A 297 -14.42 5.18 6.37
N PHE A 298 -14.04 4.39 5.36
CA PHE A 298 -12.71 4.48 4.76
C PHE A 298 -12.54 5.80 3.99
N SER A 299 -13.48 6.15 3.13
CA SER A 299 -13.43 7.39 2.34
C SER A 299 -13.38 8.64 3.23
N GLU A 300 -14.16 8.64 4.33
CA GLU A 300 -14.13 9.70 5.32
C GLU A 300 -12.80 9.74 6.09
N PHE A 301 -12.28 8.57 6.46
CA PHE A 301 -10.98 8.45 7.13
C PHE A 301 -9.85 8.99 6.25
N GLU A 302 -9.78 8.61 4.98
CA GLU A 302 -8.75 9.08 4.06
C GLU A 302 -8.80 10.61 3.94
N GLN A 303 -9.97 11.18 3.78
CA GLN A 303 -10.09 12.62 3.63
C GLN A 303 -9.74 13.38 4.91
N ARG A 304 -10.19 12.90 6.06
CA ARG A 304 -10.10 13.64 7.34
C ARG A 304 -8.90 13.22 8.19
N GLY A 305 -8.62 11.92 8.24
CA GLY A 305 -7.66 11.34 9.16
C GLY A 305 -6.29 11.14 8.53
N ALA A 306 -6.24 10.55 7.34
CA ALA A 306 -4.99 10.20 6.70
C ALA A 306 -4.15 11.42 6.33
N TYR A 307 -4.80 12.52 5.97
CA TYR A 307 -4.16 13.74 5.48
C TYR A 307 -4.18 14.91 6.45
N PHE A 308 -4.93 14.83 7.54
CA PHE A 308 -5.12 15.92 8.51
C PHE A 308 -4.97 15.49 9.97
N ASP A 309 -4.28 14.40 10.23
CA ASP A 309 -4.06 13.84 11.58
C ASP A 309 -5.35 13.62 12.38
N GLY A 310 -6.46 13.36 11.69
CA GLY A 310 -7.73 13.00 12.31
C GLY A 310 -8.51 14.14 12.94
N ASP A 311 -8.04 15.40 12.86
CA ASP A 311 -8.76 16.53 13.46
C ASP A 311 -9.62 17.28 12.42
N PRO A 312 -10.94 17.01 12.35
CA PRO A 312 -11.84 17.67 11.42
C PRO A 312 -12.03 19.16 11.74
N VAL A 313 -11.82 19.59 12.99
CA VAL A 313 -11.94 20.99 13.38
C VAL A 313 -10.76 21.79 12.84
N ILE A 314 -9.57 21.25 12.96
CA ILE A 314 -8.35 21.85 12.38
C ILE A 314 -8.47 21.87 10.85
N ALA A 315 -8.88 20.77 10.22
CA ALA A 315 -9.09 20.69 8.80
C ALA A 315 -10.06 21.77 8.30
N THR A 316 -11.20 21.94 8.96
CA THR A 316 -12.19 22.99 8.62
C THR A 316 -11.61 24.38 8.75
N LYS A 317 -10.89 24.67 9.84
CA LYS A 317 -10.24 25.98 10.04
C LYS A 317 -9.20 26.31 8.98
N LYS A 318 -8.58 25.31 8.41
CA LYS A 318 -7.61 25.44 7.32
C LYS A 318 -8.26 25.53 5.93
N GLY A 319 -9.59 25.55 5.87
CA GLY A 319 -10.35 25.66 4.61
C GLY A 319 -10.40 24.36 3.81
N VAL A 320 -10.14 23.22 4.44
CA VAL A 320 -10.29 21.93 3.80
C VAL A 320 -11.77 21.64 3.55
N ASN A 321 -12.08 21.21 2.34
CA ASN A 321 -13.41 20.78 2.01
C ASN A 321 -13.71 19.43 2.68
N ILE A 322 -14.44 19.47 3.78
CA ILE A 322 -14.90 18.27 4.46
C ILE A 322 -16.20 17.86 3.80
N LEU A 323 -16.18 16.70 3.15
CA LEU A 323 -17.35 16.15 2.49
C LEU A 323 -18.44 15.79 3.49
N GLU A 324 -19.66 16.04 3.10
CA GLU A 324 -20.84 15.66 3.88
C GLU A 324 -21.05 14.15 3.79
N ARG A 325 -21.01 13.48 4.95
CA ARG A 325 -21.11 12.01 4.99
C ARG A 325 -22.44 11.48 4.48
N GLY A 326 -23.56 12.13 4.82
CA GLY A 326 -24.89 11.67 4.47
C GLY A 326 -25.23 11.74 2.99
N SER A 327 -24.43 12.47 2.21
CA SER A 327 -24.67 12.63 0.77
C SER A 327 -23.40 12.39 -0.03
N GLN A 328 -22.38 13.22 0.12
CA GLN A 328 -21.18 13.20 -0.72
C GLN A 328 -20.34 11.92 -0.51
N VAL A 329 -20.03 11.57 0.72
CA VAL A 329 -19.28 10.32 1.03
C VAL A 329 -20.09 9.10 0.60
N HIS A 330 -21.42 9.12 0.82
CA HIS A 330 -22.30 8.06 0.35
C HIS A 330 -22.27 7.91 -1.18
N PHE A 331 -22.30 9.01 -1.93
CA PHE A 331 -22.25 8.96 -3.40
C PHE A 331 -20.91 8.42 -3.91
N MET A 332 -19.80 8.76 -3.24
CA MET A 332 -18.49 8.17 -3.54
C MET A 332 -18.50 6.66 -3.34
N THR A 333 -19.15 6.18 -2.28
CA THR A 333 -19.31 4.75 -2.01
C THR A 333 -20.14 4.05 -3.09
N GLU A 334 -21.27 4.63 -3.49
CA GLU A 334 -22.13 4.11 -4.56
C GLU A 334 -21.37 3.86 -5.89
N PHE A 335 -20.40 4.70 -6.21
CA PHE A 335 -19.54 4.47 -7.36
C PHE A 335 -18.47 3.41 -7.09
N GLN A 336 -17.80 3.47 -5.95
CA GLN A 336 -16.74 2.50 -5.63
C GLN A 336 -17.26 1.06 -5.59
N GLU A 337 -18.47 0.84 -5.08
CA GLU A 337 -19.09 -0.49 -4.96
C GLU A 337 -19.44 -1.15 -6.30
N ILE A 338 -19.43 -0.41 -7.40
CA ILE A 338 -19.63 -0.99 -8.73
C ILE A 338 -18.34 -1.22 -9.52
N LEU A 339 -17.19 -0.85 -8.97
CA LEU A 339 -15.89 -1.15 -9.58
C LEU A 339 -15.63 -2.66 -9.51
N ASP A 340 -15.49 -3.28 -10.68
CA ASP A 340 -15.34 -4.71 -10.81
C ASP A 340 -13.89 -5.12 -11.07
N PHE A 341 -13.61 -6.38 -10.80
CA PHE A 341 -12.37 -7.03 -11.22
C PHE A 341 -12.26 -7.12 -12.74
N PRO A 342 -11.05 -7.22 -13.29
CA PRO A 342 -10.88 -7.52 -14.69
C PRO A 342 -11.50 -8.88 -15.03
N PRO A 343 -12.01 -9.06 -16.27
CA PRO A 343 -12.54 -10.34 -16.70
C PRO A 343 -11.54 -11.48 -16.56
N ALA A 344 -11.99 -12.60 -16.05
CA ALA A 344 -11.21 -13.84 -15.96
C ALA A 344 -11.92 -14.98 -16.73
N PRO A 345 -11.82 -14.99 -18.06
CA PRO A 345 -12.63 -15.86 -18.92
C PRO A 345 -12.32 -17.35 -18.76
N LYS A 346 -11.24 -17.70 -18.08
CA LYS A 346 -10.86 -19.08 -17.77
C LYS A 346 -11.47 -19.60 -16.48
N LEU A 347 -12.08 -18.74 -15.67
CA LEU A 347 -12.72 -19.15 -14.43
C LEU A 347 -14.22 -19.44 -14.63
N ASP A 348 -14.70 -20.42 -13.90
CA ASP A 348 -16.14 -20.66 -13.73
C ASP A 348 -16.75 -19.75 -12.65
N VAL A 349 -18.05 -19.88 -12.42
CA VAL A 349 -18.79 -19.07 -11.42
C VAL A 349 -18.34 -19.33 -9.97
N PHE A 350 -17.66 -20.44 -9.71
CA PHE A 350 -17.10 -20.78 -8.41
C PHE A 350 -15.65 -20.32 -8.24
N GLY A 351 -15.10 -19.66 -9.26
CA GLY A 351 -13.71 -19.19 -9.29
C GLY A 351 -12.69 -20.28 -9.59
N LYS A 352 -13.11 -21.45 -10.09
CA LYS A 352 -12.21 -22.53 -10.51
C LYS A 352 -11.91 -22.43 -12.00
N LEU A 353 -10.73 -22.92 -12.41
CA LEU A 353 -10.39 -22.98 -13.82
C LEU A 353 -11.32 -23.95 -14.58
N ASP A 354 -11.81 -23.49 -15.71
CA ASP A 354 -12.50 -24.31 -16.69
C ASP A 354 -11.46 -25.14 -17.47
N PRO A 355 -11.45 -26.48 -17.33
CA PRO A 355 -10.45 -27.32 -17.99
C PRO A 355 -10.45 -27.21 -19.53
N ALA A 356 -11.56 -26.74 -20.11
CA ALA A 356 -11.64 -26.55 -21.58
C ALA A 356 -10.92 -25.27 -22.04
N LYS A 357 -10.66 -24.33 -21.13
CA LYS A 357 -10.06 -23.03 -21.43
C LYS A 357 -8.66 -22.86 -20.84
N ALA A 358 -8.37 -23.57 -19.78
CA ALA A 358 -7.11 -23.44 -19.06
C ALA A 358 -6.01 -24.29 -19.72
N THR A 359 -4.79 -23.83 -19.63
CA THR A 359 -3.61 -24.61 -20.01
C THR A 359 -3.29 -25.66 -18.93
N GLN A 360 -2.51 -26.69 -19.31
CA GLN A 360 -2.07 -27.71 -18.35
C GLN A 360 -1.23 -27.11 -17.20
N ALA A 361 -0.42 -26.09 -17.47
CA ALA A 361 0.36 -25.40 -16.45
C ALA A 361 -0.54 -24.68 -15.42
N GLU A 362 -1.56 -23.97 -15.91
CA GLU A 362 -2.54 -23.31 -15.04
C GLU A 362 -3.31 -24.31 -14.19
N MET A 363 -3.72 -25.45 -14.77
CA MET A 363 -4.41 -26.51 -14.03
C MET A 363 -3.52 -27.08 -12.91
N ARG A 364 -2.25 -27.44 -13.20
CA ARG A 364 -1.31 -27.87 -12.17
C ARG A 364 -1.07 -26.79 -11.14
N GLY A 365 -0.99 -25.51 -11.56
CA GLY A 365 -0.84 -24.37 -10.66
C GLY A 365 -2.04 -24.22 -9.73
N GLN A 366 -3.26 -24.45 -10.21
CA GLN A 366 -4.45 -24.53 -9.37
C GLN A 366 -4.33 -25.65 -8.31
N ASP A 367 -3.88 -26.84 -8.72
CA ASP A 367 -3.67 -27.94 -7.78
C ASP A 367 -2.62 -27.58 -6.70
N VAL A 368 -1.54 -26.91 -7.09
CA VAL A 368 -0.53 -26.41 -6.13
C VAL A 368 -1.16 -25.37 -5.18
N PHE A 369 -1.94 -24.44 -5.69
CA PHE A 369 -2.59 -23.38 -4.92
C PHE A 369 -3.52 -23.94 -3.83
N PHE A 370 -4.34 -24.93 -4.18
CA PHE A 370 -5.29 -25.58 -3.26
C PHE A 370 -4.67 -26.67 -2.40
N GLY A 371 -3.51 -27.17 -2.81
CA GLY A 371 -2.80 -28.27 -2.14
C GLY A 371 -1.52 -27.83 -1.44
N LYS A 372 -0.39 -28.25 -1.98
CA LYS A 372 0.94 -28.09 -1.37
C LYS A 372 1.33 -26.63 -1.09
N GLY A 373 0.90 -25.69 -1.93
CA GLY A 373 1.16 -24.26 -1.79
C GLY A 373 0.44 -23.61 -0.61
N GLN A 374 -0.62 -24.22 -0.08
CA GLN A 374 -1.42 -23.76 1.04
C GLN A 374 -2.09 -22.38 0.87
N CYS A 375 -2.08 -21.83 -0.34
CA CYS A 375 -2.57 -20.47 -0.61
C CYS A 375 -4.08 -20.34 -0.32
N ALA A 376 -4.87 -21.37 -0.66
CA ALA A 376 -6.31 -21.41 -0.44
C ALA A 376 -6.72 -21.45 1.04
N THR A 377 -5.78 -21.60 1.98
CA THR A 377 -6.07 -21.49 3.40
C THR A 377 -6.60 -20.12 3.77
N CYS A 378 -6.06 -19.08 3.13
CA CYS A 378 -6.45 -17.69 3.32
C CYS A 378 -7.18 -17.12 2.08
N HIS A 379 -6.73 -17.48 0.87
CA HIS A 379 -7.27 -16.99 -0.39
C HIS A 379 -8.30 -17.94 -0.99
N GLN A 380 -9.52 -17.89 -0.46
CA GLN A 380 -10.62 -18.78 -0.88
C GLN A 380 -11.39 -18.22 -2.07
N PRO A 381 -11.76 -19.09 -3.06
CA PRO A 381 -12.59 -18.68 -4.18
C PRO A 381 -14.02 -18.31 -3.72
N PRO A 382 -14.82 -17.59 -4.52
CA PRO A 382 -14.53 -17.20 -5.92
C PRO A 382 -13.65 -15.95 -6.05
N PHE A 383 -13.44 -15.16 -5.00
CA PHE A 383 -12.70 -13.91 -5.03
C PHE A 383 -11.28 -14.04 -4.47
N TYR A 384 -10.93 -15.21 -3.95
CA TYR A 384 -9.61 -15.52 -3.41
C TYR A 384 -9.23 -14.63 -2.21
N THR A 385 -10.15 -14.53 -1.28
CA THR A 385 -10.00 -13.90 0.03
C THR A 385 -10.93 -14.56 1.05
N ASP A 386 -10.50 -14.65 2.29
CA ASP A 386 -11.34 -15.00 3.42
C ASP A 386 -11.80 -13.77 4.23
N ASN A 387 -11.33 -12.57 3.81
CA ASN A 387 -11.55 -11.32 4.54
C ASN A 387 -11.06 -11.32 6.00
N LEU A 388 -10.21 -12.25 6.39
CA LEU A 388 -9.63 -12.33 7.73
C LEU A 388 -8.25 -11.67 7.78
N MET A 389 -7.61 -11.73 8.94
CA MET A 389 -6.25 -11.25 9.15
C MET A 389 -5.33 -12.41 9.51
N HIS A 390 -4.16 -12.45 8.91
CA HIS A 390 -3.16 -13.48 9.15
C HIS A 390 -1.80 -12.86 9.43
N ASN A 391 -1.09 -13.42 10.44
CA ASN A 391 0.26 -13.03 10.75
C ASN A 391 1.25 -13.97 10.05
N LEU A 392 2.02 -13.44 9.11
CA LEU A 392 3.03 -14.19 8.37
C LEU A 392 4.30 -14.47 9.18
N GLN A 393 4.48 -13.80 10.32
CA GLN A 393 5.64 -13.95 11.20
C GLN A 393 6.98 -13.80 10.47
N THR A 394 7.09 -12.79 9.62
CA THR A 394 8.27 -12.55 8.79
C THR A 394 9.53 -12.31 9.62
N GLU A 395 9.37 -11.81 10.85
CA GLU A 395 10.46 -11.60 11.82
C GLU A 395 11.26 -12.86 12.15
N ARG A 396 10.73 -14.05 11.86
CA ARG A 396 11.48 -15.31 12.04
C ARG A 396 12.70 -15.43 11.13
N PHE A 397 12.69 -14.71 10.01
CA PHE A 397 13.67 -14.84 8.94
C PHE A 397 14.75 -13.78 8.96
N PHE A 398 14.49 -12.60 9.48
CA PHE A 398 15.39 -11.45 9.42
C PHE A 398 15.65 -10.83 10.79
N LYS A 399 16.76 -10.13 10.89
CA LYS A 399 17.06 -9.31 12.07
C LYS A 399 16.16 -8.08 12.03
N PRO A 400 15.51 -7.73 13.14
CA PRO A 400 14.72 -6.52 13.20
C PRO A 400 15.55 -5.28 12.84
N VAL A 401 14.97 -4.38 12.06
CA VAL A 401 15.57 -3.10 11.72
C VAL A 401 15.09 -2.03 12.70
N MET A 402 15.92 -1.01 12.90
CA MET A 402 15.55 0.15 13.67
C MET A 402 14.83 1.16 12.77
N ILE A 403 13.63 1.56 13.17
CA ILE A 403 12.86 2.64 12.56
C ILE A 403 12.62 3.67 13.64
N ASN A 404 12.96 4.92 13.40
CA ASN A 404 12.85 6.01 14.39
C ASN A 404 13.51 5.67 15.74
N ASN A 405 14.68 5.04 15.71
CA ASN A 405 15.37 4.54 16.91
C ASN A 405 14.59 3.48 17.72
N MET A 406 13.50 2.97 17.19
CA MET A 406 12.75 1.87 17.79
C MET A 406 12.91 0.61 16.94
N MET A 407 12.95 -0.54 17.61
CA MET A 407 12.99 -1.80 16.90
C MET A 407 11.64 -2.05 16.24
N ALA A 408 11.62 -2.13 14.91
CA ALA A 408 10.43 -2.53 14.19
C ALA A 408 10.11 -3.99 14.50
N ILE A 409 8.95 -4.22 15.07
CA ILE A 409 8.36 -5.55 15.12
C ILE A 409 7.88 -5.89 13.71
N GLY A 410 7.92 -7.18 13.38
CA GLY A 410 7.43 -7.66 12.09
C GLY A 410 6.02 -7.15 11.76
N ASP A 411 5.59 -7.33 10.53
CA ASP A 411 4.36 -6.74 9.98
C ASP A 411 3.09 -7.02 10.77
N GLY A 412 3.11 -8.04 11.63
CA GLY A 412 1.94 -8.46 12.40
C GLY A 412 0.86 -9.08 11.51
N SER A 413 -0.37 -9.01 12.00
CA SER A 413 -1.52 -9.53 11.25
C SER A 413 -2.01 -8.52 10.22
N ILE A 414 -2.16 -8.97 8.98
CA ILE A 414 -2.60 -8.17 7.84
C ILE A 414 -3.82 -8.85 7.20
N LYS A 415 -4.74 -8.03 6.69
CA LYS A 415 -5.91 -8.50 5.98
C LYS A 415 -5.55 -9.27 4.73
N THR A 416 -6.29 -10.35 4.46
CA THR A 416 -6.24 -11.08 3.19
C THR A 416 -7.02 -10.31 2.13
N PHE A 417 -6.30 -9.73 1.17
CA PHE A 417 -6.93 -9.07 0.02
C PHE A 417 -7.29 -10.07 -1.08
N PRO A 418 -8.29 -9.74 -1.94
CA PRO A 418 -8.63 -10.57 -3.10
C PRO A 418 -7.46 -10.73 -4.06
N LEU A 419 -7.35 -11.90 -4.72
CA LEU A 419 -6.35 -12.13 -5.78
C LEU A 419 -6.91 -12.03 -7.20
N ARG A 420 -8.21 -11.72 -7.36
CA ARG A 420 -8.78 -11.48 -8.69
C ARG A 420 -8.11 -10.26 -9.32
N GLY A 421 -7.57 -10.45 -10.52
CA GLY A 421 -6.82 -9.42 -11.24
C GLY A 421 -5.43 -9.13 -10.66
N ILE A 422 -4.87 -10.05 -9.88
CA ILE A 422 -3.57 -9.84 -9.20
C ILE A 422 -2.43 -9.51 -10.18
N LYS A 423 -2.47 -9.99 -11.42
CA LYS A 423 -1.47 -9.68 -12.44
C LYS A 423 -1.44 -8.19 -12.82
N ASP A 424 -2.54 -7.48 -12.62
CA ASP A 424 -2.72 -6.08 -13.04
C ASP A 424 -2.36 -5.08 -11.92
N THR A 425 -1.89 -5.57 -10.77
CA THR A 425 -1.65 -4.76 -9.57
C THR A 425 -0.25 -4.95 -8.95
N PRO A 426 0.85 -5.04 -9.75
CA PRO A 426 2.18 -4.99 -9.18
C PRO A 426 2.47 -3.57 -8.66
N PRO A 427 3.41 -3.37 -7.73
CA PRO A 427 4.12 -4.37 -6.94
C PRO A 427 3.22 -5.05 -5.90
N TYR A 428 3.75 -6.03 -5.18
CA TYR A 428 2.96 -6.91 -4.33
C TYR A 428 3.28 -6.74 -2.85
N LEU A 429 2.31 -7.15 -2.02
CA LEU A 429 2.16 -6.93 -0.60
C LEU A 429 1.82 -5.47 -0.25
N HIS A 430 1.48 -5.27 1.00
CA HIS A 430 1.01 -3.98 1.53
C HIS A 430 2.06 -2.86 1.54
N ASP A 431 3.29 -3.15 1.19
CA ASP A 431 4.43 -2.22 1.22
C ASP A 431 5.34 -2.35 -0.02
N ASP A 432 4.82 -2.91 -1.11
CA ASP A 432 5.48 -3.03 -2.42
C ASP A 432 6.86 -3.72 -2.39
N ARG A 433 7.07 -4.58 -1.39
CA ARG A 433 8.37 -5.25 -1.24
C ARG A 433 8.69 -6.26 -2.33
N LEU A 434 7.70 -6.76 -3.03
CA LEU A 434 7.82 -7.80 -4.05
C LEU A 434 7.46 -7.24 -5.43
N LEU A 435 8.37 -7.34 -6.38
CA LEU A 435 8.22 -6.73 -7.70
C LEU A 435 7.46 -7.63 -8.70
N THR A 436 7.49 -8.95 -8.52
CA THR A 436 6.89 -9.90 -9.45
C THR A 436 6.06 -10.98 -8.74
N LEU A 437 5.19 -11.67 -9.48
CA LEU A 437 4.48 -12.84 -8.96
C LEU A 437 5.44 -13.98 -8.61
N GLU A 438 6.54 -14.10 -9.32
CA GLU A 438 7.60 -15.07 -9.05
C GLU A 438 8.23 -14.80 -7.67
N ASP A 439 8.56 -13.56 -7.37
CA ASP A 439 9.04 -13.15 -6.04
C ASP A 439 7.99 -13.44 -4.96
N THR A 440 6.71 -13.19 -5.27
CA THR A 440 5.60 -13.46 -4.35
C THR A 440 5.51 -14.96 -4.02
N VAL A 441 5.60 -15.82 -5.03
CA VAL A 441 5.61 -17.27 -4.83
C VAL A 441 6.81 -17.72 -4.01
N GLU A 442 8.00 -17.18 -4.27
CA GLU A 442 9.19 -17.50 -3.47
C GLU A 442 9.07 -17.01 -2.03
N PHE A 443 8.58 -15.81 -1.83
CA PHE A 443 8.34 -15.27 -0.49
C PHE A 443 7.44 -16.22 0.34
N PHE A 444 6.28 -16.60 -0.21
CA PHE A 444 5.35 -17.50 0.48
C PHE A 444 5.91 -18.91 0.61
N ASN A 445 6.67 -19.40 -0.38
CA ASN A 445 7.36 -20.68 -0.28
C ASN A 445 8.31 -20.74 0.93
N LEU A 446 9.04 -19.64 1.19
CA LEU A 446 9.93 -19.54 2.35
C LEU A 446 9.18 -19.45 3.67
N ILE A 447 8.22 -18.51 3.78
CA ILE A 447 7.56 -18.24 5.06
C ILE A 447 6.58 -19.33 5.49
N LEU A 448 5.95 -20.03 4.55
CA LEU A 448 5.06 -21.17 4.81
C LEU A 448 5.83 -22.51 4.83
N GLY A 449 7.09 -22.53 4.40
CA GLY A 449 7.91 -23.74 4.36
C GLY A 449 7.37 -24.81 3.40
N THR A 450 6.71 -24.42 2.32
CA THR A 450 6.01 -25.34 1.39
C THR A 450 6.95 -26.18 0.53
N LYS A 451 8.21 -25.74 0.37
CA LYS A 451 9.24 -26.45 -0.41
C LYS A 451 8.77 -26.82 -1.81
N LEU A 452 8.22 -25.85 -2.52
CA LEU A 452 7.77 -26.02 -3.90
C LEU A 452 8.95 -26.29 -4.82
N ALA A 453 8.80 -27.28 -5.70
CA ALA A 453 9.74 -27.52 -6.78
C ALA A 453 9.71 -26.37 -7.82
N PRO A 454 10.78 -26.16 -8.61
CA PRO A 454 10.82 -25.09 -9.59
C PRO A 454 9.62 -25.11 -10.56
N GLN A 455 9.21 -26.28 -11.02
CA GLN A 455 8.03 -26.39 -11.92
C GLN A 455 6.72 -26.04 -11.20
N GLU A 456 6.56 -26.46 -9.93
CA GLU A 456 5.37 -26.09 -9.13
C GLU A 456 5.24 -24.58 -8.94
N LYS A 457 6.36 -23.88 -8.76
CA LYS A 457 6.38 -22.40 -8.67
C LYS A 457 5.95 -21.75 -9.98
N GLN A 458 6.47 -22.22 -11.11
CA GLN A 458 6.09 -21.73 -12.43
C GLN A 458 4.61 -21.97 -12.73
N ASP A 459 4.13 -23.17 -12.44
CA ASP A 459 2.72 -23.54 -12.63
C ASP A 459 1.80 -22.68 -11.72
N LEU A 460 2.21 -22.45 -10.47
CA LEU A 460 1.48 -21.60 -9.53
C LEU A 460 1.39 -20.15 -10.04
N VAL A 461 2.48 -19.59 -10.55
CA VAL A 461 2.48 -18.25 -11.17
C VAL A 461 1.56 -18.22 -12.40
N ALA A 462 1.59 -19.27 -13.23
CA ALA A 462 0.67 -19.36 -14.39
C ALA A 462 -0.79 -19.34 -13.95
N PHE A 463 -1.14 -20.06 -12.90
CA PHE A 463 -2.48 -20.00 -12.31
C PHE A 463 -2.82 -18.59 -11.78
N MET A 464 -1.93 -17.96 -11.02
CA MET A 464 -2.17 -16.61 -10.48
C MET A 464 -2.39 -15.58 -11.60
N ARG A 465 -1.72 -15.74 -12.74
CA ARG A 465 -1.93 -14.88 -13.92
C ARG A 465 -3.30 -15.08 -14.57
N ALA A 466 -3.99 -16.18 -14.31
CA ALA A 466 -5.32 -16.45 -14.82
C ALA A 466 -6.46 -15.91 -13.94
N LEU A 467 -6.14 -15.47 -12.70
CA LEU A 467 -7.09 -14.90 -11.77
C LEU A 467 -7.47 -13.47 -12.15
#